data_d96c666aaffdc30fe3cc2cd28af2e2ac
#
_entry.id   d96c666aaffdc30fe3cc2cd28af2e2ac
#
_cell.length_a   1.000
_cell.length_b   1.000
_cell.length_c   1.000
_cell.angle_alpha   90.00
_cell.angle_beta   90.00
_cell.angle_gamma   90.00
#
_symmetry.space_group_name_H-M   'P 1'
#
loop_
_entity.id
_entity.type
_entity.pdbx_description
1 polymer ?
#
loop_
_entity_poly.entity_id
_entity_poly.type
_entity_poly.pdbx_seq_one_letter_code
_entity_poly.pdbx_strand_id
1 'polypeptide(L)'
;MKIRFVLSIVLVSMGLVAAMLPQKKNSSLELDAKQLLNEIQLKNHIISIDEMADALINNDPEYQLIDLRSEEAYKQYNLPGSINIPFEKLFDEEWAPYIDQIARKNVFYSNGTTLSSQAWMLTRQRGFRNNYILNGGLNNWYATIIEPEEPPYTNGNEAIYDYRARLGAKQFFTGEGAASTVSTVKAKKPVPRRKKKMVAGGCS
;
A
#
# COMPACT_ATOMS: atom_id res chain seq x y z
N MET A 1 59.72 37.12 -10.21
CA MET A 1 59.76 35.64 -9.99
C MET A 1 59.09 35.20 -8.71
N LYS A 2 59.17 35.91 -7.59
CA LYS A 2 58.57 35.46 -6.27
C LYS A 2 57.02 35.31 -6.22
N ILE A 3 56.29 36.19 -6.92
CA ILE A 3 54.80 36.17 -6.87
C ILE A 3 54.17 34.93 -7.54
N ARG A 4 54.79 34.45 -8.64
CA ARG A 4 54.35 33.23 -9.32
C ARG A 4 54.56 31.97 -8.47
N PHE A 5 55.66 31.90 -7.72
CA PHE A 5 55.96 30.83 -6.77
C PHE A 5 54.95 30.80 -5.61
N VAL A 6 54.60 31.95 -5.06
CA VAL A 6 53.60 32.06 -3.99
C VAL A 6 52.22 31.63 -4.48
N LEU A 7 51.82 32.05 -5.67
CA LEU A 7 50.56 31.65 -6.30
C LEU A 7 50.49 30.13 -6.54
N SER A 8 51.59 29.50 -6.99
CA SER A 8 51.63 28.05 -7.18
C SER A 8 51.51 27.30 -5.86
N ILE A 9 52.14 27.76 -4.79
CA ILE A 9 52.04 27.14 -3.46
C ILE A 9 50.59 27.25 -2.92
N VAL A 10 49.93 28.39 -3.09
CA VAL A 10 48.53 28.59 -2.68
C VAL A 10 47.59 27.69 -3.45
N LEU A 11 47.77 27.54 -4.77
CA LEU A 11 46.97 26.63 -5.58
C LEU A 11 47.16 25.16 -5.17
N VAL A 12 48.38 24.73 -4.92
CA VAL A 12 48.68 23.36 -4.49
C VAL A 12 48.11 23.09 -3.08
N SER A 13 48.23 24.03 -2.14
CA SER A 13 47.67 23.90 -0.81
C SER A 13 46.14 23.88 -0.82
N MET A 14 45.50 24.68 -1.66
CA MET A 14 44.03 24.67 -1.83
C MET A 14 43.54 23.36 -2.46
N GLY A 15 44.28 22.79 -3.41
CA GLY A 15 44.01 21.47 -3.98
C GLY A 15 44.12 20.33 -2.95
N LEU A 16 45.15 20.40 -2.08
CA LEU A 16 45.35 19.44 -0.99
C LEU A 16 44.24 19.53 0.06
N VAL A 17 43.80 20.72 0.43
CA VAL A 17 42.67 20.93 1.33
C VAL A 17 41.36 20.42 0.70
N ALA A 18 41.14 20.69 -0.59
CA ALA A 18 39.96 20.16 -1.30
C ALA A 18 39.95 18.63 -1.40
N ALA A 19 41.12 17.98 -1.52
CA ALA A 19 41.26 16.54 -1.53
C ALA A 19 41.02 15.90 -0.14
N MET A 20 41.22 16.65 0.94
CA MET A 20 40.95 16.20 2.32
C MET A 20 39.49 16.43 2.77
N LEU A 21 38.70 17.22 2.02
CA LEU A 21 37.30 17.36 2.32
C LEU A 21 36.62 15.99 2.11
N PRO A 22 35.88 15.50 3.12
CA PRO A 22 35.13 14.24 2.94
C PRO A 22 34.21 14.40 1.72
N GLN A 23 34.54 13.69 0.66
CA GLN A 23 33.64 13.63 -0.48
C GLN A 23 32.33 13.01 0.06
N LYS A 24 31.27 13.82 0.07
CA LYS A 24 29.92 13.35 0.35
C LYS A 24 29.67 12.24 -0.68
N LYS A 25 29.86 10.99 -0.25
CA LYS A 25 29.55 9.82 -1.05
C LYS A 25 28.06 9.96 -1.32
N ASN A 26 27.69 10.47 -2.50
CA ASN A 26 26.34 10.44 -2.98
C ASN A 26 25.99 8.96 -3.24
N SER A 27 25.92 8.17 -2.16
CA SER A 27 25.20 6.93 -2.23
C SER A 27 23.73 7.35 -2.30
N SER A 28 23.19 7.37 -3.49
CA SER A 28 21.73 7.48 -3.72
C SER A 28 20.96 6.34 -3.05
N LEU A 29 21.65 5.42 -2.39
CA LEU A 29 21.12 4.24 -1.72
C LEU A 29 21.32 4.39 -0.21
N GLU A 30 20.23 4.35 0.56
CA GLU A 30 20.27 4.45 2.03
C GLU A 30 20.66 3.12 2.68
N LEU A 31 20.30 1.98 2.06
CA LEU A 31 20.61 0.64 2.56
C LEU A 31 21.73 -0.03 1.76
N ASP A 32 22.63 -0.70 2.46
CA ASP A 32 23.58 -1.61 1.84
C ASP A 32 22.92 -2.97 1.51
N ALA A 33 23.61 -3.78 0.71
CA ALA A 33 23.10 -5.08 0.26
C ALA A 33 22.83 -6.06 1.43
N LYS A 34 23.61 -6.00 2.52
CA LYS A 34 23.43 -6.86 3.70
C LYS A 34 22.19 -6.46 4.51
N GLN A 35 21.96 -5.17 4.67
CA GLN A 35 20.78 -4.64 5.34
C GLN A 35 19.51 -5.00 4.56
N LEU A 36 19.53 -4.82 3.24
CA LEU A 36 18.41 -5.19 2.37
C LEU A 36 18.12 -6.70 2.44
N LEU A 37 19.16 -7.55 2.44
CA LEU A 37 19.00 -8.99 2.56
C LEU A 37 18.33 -9.38 3.89
N ASN A 38 18.71 -8.74 4.99
CA ASN A 38 18.08 -8.98 6.29
C ASN A 38 16.58 -8.61 6.25
N GLU A 39 16.21 -7.49 5.64
CA GLU A 39 14.80 -7.09 5.53
C GLU A 39 13.99 -8.07 4.66
N ILE A 40 14.57 -8.58 3.56
CA ILE A 40 13.94 -9.61 2.73
C ILE A 40 13.67 -10.88 3.55
N GLN A 41 14.61 -11.30 4.40
CA GLN A 41 14.47 -12.49 5.24
C GLN A 41 13.39 -12.34 6.31
N LEU A 42 13.22 -11.15 6.88
CA LEU A 42 12.21 -10.86 7.91
C LEU A 42 10.77 -10.90 7.36
N LYS A 43 10.56 -10.73 6.06
CA LYS A 43 9.25 -10.75 5.38
C LYS A 43 8.19 -9.78 5.93
N ASN A 44 8.56 -8.82 6.77
CA ASN A 44 7.65 -7.85 7.40
C ASN A 44 7.04 -6.85 6.40
N HIS A 45 7.50 -6.88 5.15
CA HIS A 45 7.03 -6.04 4.06
C HIS A 45 5.95 -6.72 3.19
N ILE A 46 5.48 -7.90 3.59
CA ILE A 46 4.49 -8.67 2.82
C ILE A 46 3.14 -8.57 3.52
N ILE A 47 2.16 -8.05 2.80
CA ILE A 47 0.75 -8.00 3.23
C ILE A 47 0.03 -9.22 2.66
N SER A 48 -0.73 -9.93 3.48
CA SER A 48 -1.51 -11.08 3.04
C SER A 48 -2.73 -10.64 2.22
N ILE A 49 -3.29 -11.57 1.44
CA ILE A 49 -4.51 -11.31 0.67
C ILE A 49 -5.69 -11.07 1.62
N ASP A 50 -5.81 -11.84 2.69
CA ASP A 50 -6.90 -11.72 3.66
C ASP A 50 -6.85 -10.36 4.38
N GLU A 51 -5.66 -9.93 4.85
CA GLU A 51 -5.46 -8.60 5.44
C GLU A 51 -5.86 -7.48 4.48
N MET A 52 -5.46 -7.58 3.21
CA MET A 52 -5.81 -6.58 2.21
C MET A 52 -7.31 -6.59 1.89
N ALA A 53 -7.95 -7.76 1.83
CA ALA A 53 -9.39 -7.88 1.61
C ALA A 53 -10.16 -7.21 2.75
N ASP A 54 -9.79 -7.46 4.00
CA ASP A 54 -10.39 -6.82 5.16
C ASP A 54 -10.21 -5.30 5.14
N ALA A 55 -9.01 -4.80 4.80
CA ALA A 55 -8.74 -3.38 4.69
C ALA A 55 -9.62 -2.72 3.61
N LEU A 56 -9.81 -3.36 2.46
CA LEU A 56 -10.65 -2.84 1.38
C LEU A 56 -12.14 -2.87 1.73
N ILE A 57 -12.62 -3.93 2.38
CA ILE A 57 -14.02 -4.04 2.84
C ILE A 57 -14.34 -2.93 3.86
N ASN A 58 -13.41 -2.66 4.77
CA ASN A 58 -13.57 -1.64 5.81
C ASN A 58 -13.22 -0.22 5.32
N ASN A 59 -12.79 -0.05 4.07
CA ASN A 59 -12.29 1.22 3.53
C ASN A 59 -11.20 1.84 4.42
N ASP A 60 -10.24 1.03 4.87
CA ASP A 60 -9.18 1.46 5.77
C ASP A 60 -8.26 2.48 5.09
N PRO A 61 -8.22 3.74 5.58
CA PRO A 61 -7.41 4.79 4.98
C PRO A 61 -5.90 4.61 5.18
N GLU A 62 -5.48 3.66 6.00
CA GLU A 62 -4.07 3.38 6.25
C GLU A 62 -3.39 2.75 5.02
N TYR A 63 -4.15 2.10 4.14
CA TYR A 63 -3.62 1.41 2.97
C TYR A 63 -3.83 2.21 1.68
N GLN A 64 -2.81 2.18 0.82
CA GLN A 64 -2.84 2.69 -0.55
C GLN A 64 -2.35 1.61 -1.51
N LEU A 65 -3.25 1.04 -2.29
CA LEU A 65 -2.89 0.07 -3.32
C LEU A 65 -2.27 0.76 -4.54
N ILE A 66 -1.16 0.20 -5.04
CA ILE A 66 -0.44 0.69 -6.22
C ILE A 66 -0.25 -0.45 -7.21
N ASP A 67 -0.94 -0.34 -8.36
CA ASP A 67 -0.82 -1.28 -9.47
C ASP A 67 0.38 -0.93 -10.35
N LEU A 68 1.32 -1.85 -10.45
CA LEU A 68 2.58 -1.66 -11.21
C LEU A 68 2.47 -2.13 -12.67
N ARG A 69 1.30 -2.62 -13.09
CA ARG A 69 1.09 -3.08 -14.48
C ARG A 69 0.92 -1.90 -15.43
N SER A 70 0.91 -2.22 -16.73
CA SER A 70 0.63 -1.21 -17.75
C SER A 70 -0.76 -0.60 -17.58
N GLU A 71 -0.96 0.60 -18.12
CA GLU A 71 -2.26 1.29 -18.07
C GLU A 71 -3.38 0.48 -18.73
N GLU A 72 -3.05 -0.28 -19.80
CA GLU A 72 -4.01 -1.15 -20.50
C GLU A 72 -4.47 -2.30 -19.60
N ALA A 73 -3.54 -2.95 -18.88
CA ALA A 73 -3.86 -4.03 -17.96
C ALA A 73 -4.66 -3.52 -16.76
N TYR A 74 -4.31 -2.35 -16.24
CA TYR A 74 -5.06 -1.69 -15.16
C TYR A 74 -6.50 -1.36 -15.57
N LYS A 75 -6.72 -0.84 -16.78
CA LYS A 75 -8.05 -0.52 -17.30
C LYS A 75 -8.94 -1.75 -17.49
N GLN A 76 -8.33 -2.92 -17.76
CA GLN A 76 -9.08 -4.17 -17.91
C GLN A 76 -9.61 -4.68 -16.57
N TYR A 77 -8.78 -4.67 -15.55
CA TYR A 77 -9.13 -5.08 -14.19
C TYR A 77 -8.13 -4.49 -13.20
N ASN A 78 -8.62 -3.98 -12.08
CA ASN A 78 -7.80 -3.49 -10.98
C ASN A 78 -8.49 -3.74 -9.63
N LEU A 79 -7.72 -3.69 -8.54
CA LEU A 79 -8.29 -3.77 -7.21
C LEU A 79 -8.96 -2.43 -6.82
N PRO A 80 -10.09 -2.46 -6.10
CA PRO A 80 -10.83 -1.25 -5.73
C PRO A 80 -9.94 -0.24 -4.99
N GLY A 81 -10.04 1.03 -5.35
CA GLY A 81 -9.30 2.11 -4.72
C GLY A 81 -7.81 2.16 -5.05
N SER A 82 -7.31 1.28 -5.93
CA SER A 82 -5.91 1.31 -6.37
C SER A 82 -5.62 2.47 -7.32
N ILE A 83 -4.37 2.93 -7.30
CA ILE A 83 -3.82 3.84 -8.32
C ILE A 83 -2.87 3.06 -9.23
N ASN A 84 -2.78 3.47 -10.49
CA ASN A 84 -1.85 2.86 -11.43
C ASN A 84 -0.57 3.69 -11.52
N ILE A 85 0.55 3.09 -11.19
CA ILE A 85 1.90 3.61 -11.39
C ILE A 85 2.69 2.52 -12.11
N PRO A 86 2.73 2.53 -13.45
CA PRO A 86 3.50 1.54 -14.19
C PRO A 86 4.93 1.45 -13.69
N PHE A 87 5.47 0.24 -13.59
CA PHE A 87 6.78 -0.01 -12.98
C PHE A 87 7.89 0.86 -13.57
N GLU A 88 7.86 1.10 -14.88
CA GLU A 88 8.85 1.92 -15.60
C GLU A 88 8.78 3.40 -15.18
N LYS A 89 7.62 3.86 -14.71
CA LYS A 89 7.38 5.25 -14.27
C LYS A 89 7.49 5.43 -12.75
N LEU A 90 7.82 4.36 -11.99
CA LEU A 90 7.80 4.36 -10.54
C LEU A 90 8.61 5.51 -9.91
N PHE A 91 9.68 5.94 -10.55
CA PHE A 91 10.57 6.99 -10.04
C PHE A 91 10.45 8.32 -10.78
N ASP A 92 9.41 8.52 -11.57
CA ASP A 92 9.11 9.82 -12.15
C ASP A 92 8.71 10.79 -11.03
N GLU A 93 9.05 12.07 -11.18
CA GLU A 93 8.87 13.09 -10.13
C GLU A 93 7.40 13.24 -9.68
N GLU A 94 6.46 13.01 -10.58
CA GLU A 94 5.02 13.09 -10.30
C GLU A 94 4.54 12.06 -9.28
N TRP A 95 5.22 10.89 -9.17
CA TRP A 95 4.85 9.81 -8.27
C TRP A 95 5.57 9.83 -6.92
N ALA A 96 6.62 10.66 -6.78
CA ALA A 96 7.36 10.76 -5.52
C ALA A 96 6.46 11.03 -4.29
N PRO A 97 5.43 11.91 -4.34
CA PRO A 97 4.55 12.15 -3.19
C PRO A 97 3.73 10.93 -2.76
N TYR A 98 3.56 9.95 -3.65
CA TYR A 98 2.83 8.71 -3.35
C TYR A 98 3.72 7.64 -2.75
N ILE A 99 4.95 7.47 -3.26
CA ILE A 99 5.84 6.38 -2.88
C ILE A 99 6.83 6.75 -1.78
N ASP A 100 7.17 8.04 -1.61
CA ASP A 100 8.04 8.56 -0.55
C ASP A 100 7.20 9.33 0.50
N GLN A 101 6.30 8.61 1.18
CA GLN A 101 5.45 9.15 2.23
C GLN A 101 5.31 8.15 3.39
N ILE A 102 4.92 8.63 4.56
CA ILE A 102 4.80 7.83 5.79
C ILE A 102 3.36 7.75 6.32
N ALA A 103 2.43 8.48 5.71
CA ALA A 103 1.05 8.58 6.19
C ALA A 103 0.23 7.32 5.92
N ARG A 104 0.58 6.56 4.88
CA ARG A 104 -0.12 5.34 4.45
C ARG A 104 0.87 4.23 4.13
N LYS A 105 0.44 3.00 4.27
CA LYS A 105 1.13 1.81 3.77
C LYS A 105 0.88 1.67 2.27
N ASN A 106 1.88 1.94 1.46
CA ASN A 106 1.79 1.70 0.01
C ASN A 106 1.96 0.21 -0.26
N VAL A 107 0.97 -0.42 -0.85
CA VAL A 107 1.00 -1.85 -1.16
C VAL A 107 1.11 -2.03 -2.67
N PHE A 108 2.31 -2.37 -3.12
CA PHE A 108 2.59 -2.67 -4.52
C PHE A 108 2.00 -4.01 -4.93
N TYR A 109 1.35 -4.06 -6.07
CA TYR A 109 0.91 -5.31 -6.68
C TYR A 109 1.07 -5.31 -8.19
N SER A 110 1.10 -6.51 -8.75
CA SER A 110 1.03 -6.81 -10.18
C SER A 110 0.29 -8.13 -10.37
N ASN A 111 0.43 -8.81 -11.50
CA ASN A 111 -0.16 -10.15 -11.65
C ASN A 111 0.40 -11.15 -10.63
N GLY A 112 1.71 -11.09 -10.36
CA GLY A 112 2.38 -11.91 -9.35
C GLY A 112 3.29 -11.07 -8.45
N THR A 113 4.25 -11.71 -7.76
CA THR A 113 5.13 -11.05 -6.80
C THR A 113 6.38 -10.38 -7.41
N THR A 114 6.78 -10.74 -8.62
CA THR A 114 8.11 -10.35 -9.16
C THR A 114 8.27 -8.83 -9.28
N LEU A 115 7.36 -8.14 -9.98
CA LEU A 115 7.44 -6.69 -10.17
C LEU A 115 7.29 -5.93 -8.85
N SER A 116 6.36 -6.35 -7.99
CA SER A 116 6.16 -5.72 -6.67
C SER A 116 7.37 -5.91 -5.76
N SER A 117 8.04 -7.06 -5.80
CA SER A 117 9.29 -7.28 -5.08
C SER A 117 10.42 -6.39 -5.59
N GLN A 118 10.54 -6.23 -6.90
CA GLN A 118 11.53 -5.32 -7.51
C GLN A 118 11.25 -3.86 -7.12
N ALA A 119 10.00 -3.42 -7.21
CA ALA A 119 9.59 -2.08 -6.80
C ALA A 119 9.91 -1.82 -5.32
N TRP A 120 9.54 -2.75 -4.46
CA TRP A 120 9.85 -2.67 -3.03
C TRP A 120 11.35 -2.57 -2.77
N MET A 121 12.17 -3.44 -3.36
CA MET A 121 13.62 -3.39 -3.20
C MET A 121 14.22 -2.05 -3.63
N LEU A 122 13.79 -1.54 -4.79
CA LEU A 122 14.29 -0.28 -5.33
C LEU A 122 13.87 0.93 -4.48
N THR A 123 12.62 0.97 -4.02
CA THR A 123 12.13 2.03 -3.14
C THR A 123 12.79 1.95 -1.78
N ARG A 124 13.01 0.74 -1.26
CA ARG A 124 13.66 0.52 0.03
C ARG A 124 15.13 0.93 0.03
N GLN A 125 15.86 0.65 -1.07
CA GLN A 125 17.23 1.13 -1.26
C GLN A 125 17.34 2.66 -1.29
N ARG A 126 16.29 3.35 -1.77
CA ARG A 126 16.22 4.82 -1.75
C ARG A 126 15.77 5.40 -0.40
N GLY A 127 15.52 4.56 0.60
CA GLY A 127 15.12 4.97 1.94
C GLY A 127 13.61 5.12 2.14
N PHE A 128 12.78 4.82 1.14
CA PHE A 128 11.33 4.88 1.24
C PHE A 128 10.83 3.70 2.08
N ARG A 129 10.31 3.99 3.28
CA ARG A 129 10.12 2.97 4.32
C ARG A 129 8.74 2.34 4.34
N ASN A 130 7.74 3.04 3.83
CA ASN A 130 6.34 2.66 4.01
C ASN A 130 5.75 1.97 2.78
N ASN A 131 6.58 1.20 2.08
CA ASN A 131 6.21 0.41 0.91
C ASN A 131 6.19 -1.07 1.26
N TYR A 132 5.16 -1.77 0.80
CA TYR A 132 4.87 -3.18 1.07
C TYR A 132 4.53 -3.90 -0.24
N ILE A 133 4.34 -5.20 -0.18
CA ILE A 133 4.03 -6.07 -1.31
C ILE A 133 2.76 -6.84 -1.00
N LEU A 134 1.82 -6.89 -1.93
CA LEU A 134 0.69 -7.81 -1.86
C LEU A 134 1.16 -9.23 -2.21
N ASN A 135 0.97 -10.15 -1.28
CA ASN A 135 1.43 -11.53 -1.43
C ASN A 135 0.79 -12.24 -2.64
N GLY A 136 1.62 -12.63 -3.62
CA GLY A 136 1.17 -13.31 -4.85
C GLY A 136 0.42 -12.43 -5.86
N GLY A 137 0.19 -11.14 -5.55
CA GLY A 137 -0.47 -10.21 -6.45
C GLY A 137 -1.89 -10.63 -6.86
N LEU A 138 -2.31 -10.22 -8.07
CA LEU A 138 -3.67 -10.51 -8.57
C LEU A 138 -3.95 -12.00 -8.76
N ASN A 139 -2.96 -12.80 -9.11
CA ASN A 139 -3.17 -14.24 -9.26
C ASN A 139 -3.58 -14.87 -7.92
N ASN A 140 -2.90 -14.48 -6.84
CA ASN A 140 -3.24 -14.96 -5.51
C ASN A 140 -4.54 -14.34 -4.98
N TRP A 141 -4.81 -13.07 -5.31
CA TRP A 141 -6.09 -12.44 -5.01
C TRP A 141 -7.24 -13.23 -5.63
N TYR A 142 -7.12 -13.59 -6.91
CA TYR A 142 -8.13 -14.35 -7.62
C TYR A 142 -8.37 -15.73 -6.97
N ALA A 143 -7.28 -16.48 -6.72
CA ALA A 143 -7.37 -17.80 -6.10
C ALA A 143 -7.89 -17.77 -4.66
N THR A 144 -7.61 -16.69 -3.90
CA THR A 144 -7.97 -16.62 -2.48
C THR A 144 -9.35 -16.02 -2.26
N ILE A 145 -9.71 -14.96 -3.01
CA ILE A 145 -10.93 -14.19 -2.78
C ILE A 145 -12.00 -14.48 -3.83
N ILE A 146 -11.64 -14.58 -5.11
CA ILE A 146 -12.62 -14.74 -6.18
C ILE A 146 -13.01 -16.21 -6.36
N GLU A 147 -12.06 -17.11 -6.27
CA GLU A 147 -12.27 -18.56 -6.37
C GLU A 147 -11.67 -19.30 -5.15
N PRO A 148 -12.15 -19.04 -3.92
CA PRO A 148 -11.60 -19.69 -2.74
C PRO A 148 -11.92 -21.19 -2.75
N GLU A 149 -10.88 -22.01 -2.54
CA GLU A 149 -11.02 -23.45 -2.43
C GLU A 149 -11.46 -23.87 -1.02
N GLU A 150 -12.41 -24.79 -0.92
CA GLU A 150 -12.85 -25.36 0.36
C GLU A 150 -11.73 -26.23 0.95
N PRO A 151 -11.27 -25.95 2.18
CA PRO A 151 -10.21 -26.75 2.79
C PRO A 151 -10.72 -28.13 3.16
N PRO A 152 -9.89 -29.18 3.09
CA PRO A 152 -10.21 -30.48 3.62
C PRO A 152 -10.56 -30.40 5.11
N TYR A 153 -11.55 -31.17 5.56
CA TYR A 153 -11.99 -31.21 6.98
C TYR A 153 -10.87 -31.57 7.95
N THR A 154 -9.79 -32.17 7.45
CA THR A 154 -8.59 -32.51 8.23
C THR A 154 -7.73 -31.32 8.63
N ASN A 155 -7.92 -30.14 8.01
CA ASN A 155 -7.10 -28.95 8.25
C ASN A 155 -7.49 -28.14 9.51
N GLY A 156 -8.49 -28.62 10.26
CA GLY A 156 -8.93 -27.95 11.49
C GLY A 156 -9.93 -26.82 11.27
N ASN A 157 -10.45 -26.30 12.37
CA ASN A 157 -11.53 -25.32 12.36
C ASN A 157 -11.08 -23.95 11.81
N GLU A 158 -9.82 -23.56 12.01
CA GLU A 158 -9.27 -22.28 11.56
C GLU A 158 -9.36 -22.14 10.03
N ALA A 159 -8.91 -23.15 9.28
CA ALA A 159 -9.01 -23.15 7.83
C ALA A 159 -10.48 -23.03 7.31
N ILE A 160 -11.42 -23.58 8.05
CA ILE A 160 -12.86 -23.47 7.71
C ILE A 160 -13.36 -22.04 7.99
N TYR A 161 -12.90 -21.40 9.06
CA TYR A 161 -13.26 -20.00 9.35
C TYR A 161 -12.70 -19.06 8.29
N ASP A 162 -11.43 -19.22 7.92
CA ASP A 162 -10.79 -18.43 6.85
C ASP A 162 -11.55 -18.60 5.53
N TYR A 163 -11.89 -19.82 5.16
CA TYR A 163 -12.67 -20.09 3.96
C TYR A 163 -14.04 -19.38 3.97
N ARG A 164 -14.76 -19.40 5.11
CA ARG A 164 -16.04 -18.69 5.24
C ARG A 164 -15.87 -17.17 5.14
N ALA A 165 -14.82 -16.62 5.73
CA ALA A 165 -14.49 -15.19 5.61
C ALA A 165 -14.23 -14.82 4.15
N ARG A 166 -13.46 -15.64 3.41
CA ARG A 166 -13.20 -15.46 1.98
C ARG A 166 -14.45 -15.56 1.12
N LEU A 167 -15.39 -16.43 1.45
CA LEU A 167 -16.71 -16.46 0.77
C LEU A 167 -17.47 -15.15 0.98
N GLY A 168 -17.44 -14.59 2.19
CA GLY A 168 -18.01 -13.26 2.46
C GLY A 168 -17.33 -12.15 1.66
N ALA A 169 -15.99 -12.16 1.61
CA ALA A 169 -15.22 -11.24 0.80
C ALA A 169 -15.52 -11.38 -0.70
N LYS A 170 -15.62 -12.61 -1.23
CA LYS A 170 -16.06 -12.87 -2.60
C LYS A 170 -17.41 -12.18 -2.89
N GLN A 171 -18.41 -12.38 -2.04
CA GLN A 171 -19.72 -11.76 -2.21
C GLN A 171 -19.63 -10.22 -2.27
N PHE A 172 -18.79 -9.63 -1.43
CA PHE A 172 -18.58 -8.18 -1.41
C PHE A 172 -17.96 -7.68 -2.73
N PHE A 173 -16.89 -8.33 -3.21
CA PHE A 173 -16.14 -7.86 -4.38
C PHE A 173 -16.80 -8.22 -5.73
N THR A 174 -17.56 -9.32 -5.80
CA THR A 174 -18.22 -9.74 -7.05
C THR A 174 -19.67 -9.29 -7.14
N GLY A 175 -20.29 -8.91 -6.02
CA GLY A 175 -21.73 -8.64 -5.95
C GLY A 175 -22.57 -9.93 -6.01
N GLU A 176 -21.97 -11.11 -6.05
CA GLU A 176 -22.66 -12.39 -6.04
C GLU A 176 -23.30 -12.63 -4.66
N GLY A 177 -24.57 -12.41 -4.54
CA GLY A 177 -25.30 -12.53 -3.26
C GLY A 177 -26.25 -11.37 -2.99
N ALA A 178 -26.05 -10.24 -3.63
CA ALA A 178 -26.96 -9.10 -3.54
C ALA A 178 -28.33 -9.39 -4.19
N ALA A 179 -28.45 -10.45 -5.01
CA ALA A 179 -29.68 -10.83 -5.68
C ALA A 179 -30.67 -11.60 -4.79
N SER A 180 -30.28 -12.04 -3.58
CA SER A 180 -31.15 -12.90 -2.75
C SER A 180 -31.73 -12.24 -1.49
N THR A 181 -31.37 -11.00 -1.14
CA THR A 181 -31.91 -10.30 0.04
C THR A 181 -32.15 -8.81 -0.18
N VAL A 182 -32.66 -8.40 -1.33
CA VAL A 182 -33.43 -7.16 -1.40
C VAL A 182 -34.84 -7.44 -0.97
N SER A 183 -35.01 -7.88 0.27
CA SER A 183 -36.23 -7.60 1.04
C SER A 183 -36.16 -6.08 1.29
N THR A 184 -36.96 -5.36 0.53
CA THR A 184 -37.23 -3.95 0.69
C THR A 184 -37.57 -3.63 2.16
N VAL A 185 -36.58 -3.31 2.96
CA VAL A 185 -36.83 -2.58 4.20
C VAL A 185 -37.24 -1.18 3.77
N LYS A 186 -38.54 -1.00 3.54
CA LYS A 186 -39.12 0.34 3.41
C LYS A 186 -38.68 1.15 4.63
N ALA A 187 -37.86 2.15 4.39
CA ALA A 187 -37.48 3.10 5.41
C ALA A 187 -38.76 3.64 6.06
N LYS A 188 -39.02 3.33 7.34
CA LYS A 188 -40.11 3.91 8.10
C LYS A 188 -39.84 5.42 8.16
N LYS A 189 -40.75 6.20 7.56
CA LYS A 189 -40.74 7.66 7.68
C LYS A 189 -40.67 8.04 9.17
N PRO A 190 -39.81 8.98 9.55
CA PRO A 190 -39.71 9.41 10.94
C PRO A 190 -41.07 9.98 11.38
N VAL A 191 -41.63 9.42 12.45
CA VAL A 191 -42.87 9.91 13.08
C VAL A 191 -42.56 11.27 13.70
N PRO A 192 -43.31 12.36 13.37
CA PRO A 192 -43.07 13.66 13.94
C PRO A 192 -43.34 13.63 15.45
N ARG A 193 -42.36 14.04 16.24
CA ARG A 193 -42.46 14.15 17.70
C ARG A 193 -43.56 15.13 18.06
N ARG A 194 -44.65 14.64 18.65
CA ARG A 194 -45.74 15.45 19.17
C ARG A 194 -45.20 16.42 20.22
N LYS A 195 -45.30 17.76 19.99
CA LYS A 195 -44.97 18.78 20.99
C LYS A 195 -45.88 18.60 22.18
N LYS A 196 -45.31 18.38 23.38
CA LYS A 196 -46.05 18.45 24.65
C LYS A 196 -46.60 19.85 24.81
N LYS A 197 -47.95 19.99 24.90
CA LYS A 197 -48.58 21.21 25.33
C LYS A 197 -48.20 21.48 26.81
N MET A 198 -47.58 22.61 27.05
CA MET A 198 -47.39 23.11 28.42
C MET A 198 -48.78 23.50 28.97
N VAL A 199 -49.17 22.85 30.04
CA VAL A 199 -50.35 23.26 30.83
C VAL A 199 -49.88 24.41 31.73
N ALA A 200 -50.46 25.59 31.49
CA ALA A 200 -50.30 26.74 32.40
C ALA A 200 -51.12 26.48 33.67
N GLY A 201 -50.45 26.26 34.79
CA GLY A 201 -51.08 26.23 36.09
C GLY A 201 -51.27 27.66 36.61
N GLY A 202 -52.49 28.10 36.67
CA GLY A 202 -52.87 29.32 37.39
C GLY A 202 -52.97 29.03 38.89
N CYS A 203 -52.31 29.84 39.70
CA CYS A 203 -52.57 29.93 41.14
C CYS A 203 -53.67 30.95 41.39
N SER A 204 -54.60 30.57 42.19
CA SER A 204 -55.44 31.47 43.04
C SER A 204 -55.31 31.02 44.48
#